data_163c2e88f3be8915a3e5fb97087c138a
#
_entry.id   163c2e88f3be8915a3e5fb97087c138a
#
_cell.length_a   1.000
_cell.length_b   1.000
_cell.length_c   1.000
_cell.angle_alpha   90.00
_cell.angle_beta   90.00
_cell.angle_gamma   90.00
#
_symmetry.space_group_name_H-M   'P 1'
#
loop_
_entity.id
_entity.type
_entity.pdbx_description
1 polymer ?
#
loop_
_entity_poly.entity_id
_entity_poly.type
_entity_poly.pdbx_seq_one_letter_code
_entity_poly.pdbx_strand_id
1 'polypeptide(L)'
;MSNQSYLIKDRFRGYFPVVVDVETAGFDAKKDALLEVSAVTIKMDESGFLYPDKTFHYHVVPFEGANLEKAALDFNGIDPYCALRGALDETEVITDLCKKIRKEQKSADCQRSVMVAHNAAFDLGFINAAIERSNIKRSPFHPFVSFDTTTMAGLALGQTVLIKACMAAGIKFDQNEAHSALYDTQKTAELFCHIVNKWQRACGWPVIE
;
A
#
# COMPACT_ATOMS: atom_id res chain seq x y z
N MET A 1 20.77 16.77 -26.92
CA MET A 1 19.75 15.93 -26.27
C MET A 1 19.29 16.69 -25.04
N SER A 2 18.04 17.14 -25.01
CA SER A 2 17.49 17.90 -23.89
C SER A 2 17.52 17.01 -22.64
N ASN A 3 18.20 17.46 -21.59
CA ASN A 3 18.22 16.83 -20.27
C ASN A 3 16.82 17.04 -19.65
N GLN A 4 15.83 16.28 -20.10
CA GLN A 4 14.47 16.37 -19.57
C GLN A 4 14.44 15.55 -18.28
N SER A 5 14.50 16.24 -17.15
CA SER A 5 14.31 15.62 -15.84
C SER A 5 12.83 15.23 -15.70
N TYR A 6 12.55 13.93 -15.67
CA TYR A 6 11.21 13.42 -15.44
C TYR A 6 10.89 13.42 -13.95
N LEU A 7 9.65 13.77 -13.62
CA LEU A 7 9.13 13.75 -12.27
C LEU A 7 8.15 12.58 -12.10
N ILE A 8 7.92 12.13 -10.88
CA ILE A 8 6.98 11.01 -10.60
C ILE A 8 5.56 11.31 -11.11
N LYS A 9 5.16 12.60 -11.14
CA LYS A 9 3.88 13.03 -11.72
C LYS A 9 3.73 12.69 -13.20
N ASP A 10 4.85 12.64 -13.93
CA ASP A 10 4.86 12.33 -15.37
C ASP A 10 4.73 10.82 -15.59
N ARG A 11 5.22 10.01 -14.63
CA ARG A 11 5.24 8.55 -14.72
C ARG A 11 3.85 7.93 -14.76
N PHE A 12 2.91 8.43 -13.93
CA PHE A 12 1.58 7.83 -13.74
C PHE A 12 0.47 8.86 -14.00
N ARG A 13 0.63 9.73 -14.98
CA ARG A 13 -0.40 10.70 -15.39
C ARG A 13 -0.85 11.61 -14.24
N GLY A 14 0.06 12.10 -13.43
CA GLY A 14 -0.22 12.93 -12.25
C GLY A 14 -0.69 12.16 -11.02
N TYR A 15 -0.63 10.82 -11.03
CA TYR A 15 -0.95 10.00 -9.88
C TYR A 15 0.29 9.71 -9.03
N PHE A 16 0.10 9.75 -7.72
CA PHE A 16 1.12 9.46 -6.71
C PHE A 16 0.89 8.05 -6.16
N PRO A 17 1.77 7.07 -6.46
CA PRO A 17 1.61 5.71 -5.95
C PRO A 17 1.94 5.66 -4.45
N VAL A 18 1.05 5.03 -3.69
CA VAL A 18 1.23 4.75 -2.26
C VAL A 18 0.93 3.28 -2.05
N VAL A 19 1.92 2.54 -1.59
CA VAL A 19 1.75 1.12 -1.27
C VAL A 19 1.07 1.02 0.09
N VAL A 20 0.05 0.21 0.21
CA VAL A 20 -0.72 0.01 1.44
C VAL A 20 -0.91 -1.47 1.66
N ASP A 21 -0.87 -1.87 2.91
CA ASP A 21 -1.24 -3.19 3.38
C ASP A 21 -1.98 -3.08 4.70
N VAL A 22 -2.95 -3.95 4.95
CA VAL A 22 -3.79 -3.96 6.15
C VAL A 22 -3.87 -5.34 6.77
N GLU A 23 -3.83 -5.40 8.11
CA GLU A 23 -4.25 -6.58 8.87
C GLU A 23 -5.64 -6.36 9.45
N THR A 24 -6.48 -7.37 9.37
CA THR A 24 -7.91 -7.25 9.65
C THR A 24 -8.42 -8.44 10.50
N ALA A 25 -9.55 -8.24 11.12
CA ALA A 25 -10.22 -9.27 11.90
C ALA A 25 -11.24 -10.10 11.08
N GLY A 26 -11.14 -10.08 9.75
CA GLY A 26 -12.01 -10.82 8.84
C GLY A 26 -11.97 -10.25 7.43
N PHE A 27 -12.95 -10.61 6.59
CA PHE A 27 -12.97 -10.27 5.17
C PHE A 27 -14.02 -9.21 4.78
N ASP A 28 -14.96 -8.89 5.66
CA ASP A 28 -16.01 -7.90 5.41
C ASP A 28 -15.59 -6.52 5.96
N ALA A 29 -15.08 -5.65 5.10
CA ALA A 29 -14.60 -4.32 5.46
C ALA A 29 -15.64 -3.42 6.18
N LYS A 30 -16.94 -3.76 6.09
CA LYS A 30 -17.99 -3.00 6.78
C LYS A 30 -18.25 -3.48 8.19
N LYS A 31 -17.91 -4.72 8.49
CA LYS A 31 -18.21 -5.38 9.77
C LYS A 31 -16.97 -5.71 10.58
N ASP A 32 -15.90 -6.14 9.88
CA ASP A 32 -14.71 -6.64 10.54
C ASP A 32 -13.74 -5.50 10.85
N ALA A 33 -13.02 -5.62 11.98
CA ALA A 33 -12.10 -4.58 12.41
C ALA A 33 -10.88 -4.47 11.47
N LEU A 34 -10.48 -3.23 11.20
CA LEU A 34 -9.12 -2.91 10.78
C LEU A 34 -8.23 -2.96 12.03
N LEU A 35 -7.17 -3.75 12.03
CA LEU A 35 -6.29 -3.96 13.19
C LEU A 35 -4.92 -3.31 13.03
N GLU A 36 -4.41 -3.28 11.79
CA GLU A 36 -3.12 -2.68 11.47
C GLU A 36 -3.18 -2.08 10.07
N VAL A 37 -2.51 -0.96 9.87
CA VAL A 37 -2.34 -0.37 8.55
C VAL A 37 -0.92 0.15 8.39
N SER A 38 -0.32 -0.16 7.25
CA SER A 38 0.96 0.39 6.85
C SER A 38 0.86 1.01 5.46
N ALA A 39 1.63 2.07 5.23
CA ALA A 39 1.71 2.72 3.93
C ALA A 39 3.16 3.14 3.63
N VAL A 40 3.60 2.86 2.39
CA VAL A 40 4.92 3.25 1.89
C VAL A 40 4.76 4.15 0.68
N THR A 41 5.35 5.35 0.72
CA THR A 41 5.38 6.25 -0.43
C THR A 41 6.50 5.86 -1.38
N ILE A 42 6.31 6.17 -2.66
CA ILE A 42 7.27 5.86 -3.72
C ILE A 42 7.89 7.15 -4.25
N LYS A 43 9.19 7.13 -4.44
CA LYS A 43 9.95 8.17 -5.16
C LYS A 43 10.50 7.67 -6.47
N MET A 44 10.90 8.59 -7.30
CA MET A 44 11.56 8.36 -8.58
C MET A 44 12.85 9.18 -8.64
N ASP A 45 13.94 8.54 -9.06
CA ASP A 45 15.22 9.23 -9.31
C ASP A 45 15.24 9.97 -10.66
N GLU A 46 16.33 10.69 -10.92
CA GLU A 46 16.51 11.45 -12.14
C GLU A 46 16.57 10.58 -13.41
N SER A 47 16.86 9.30 -13.26
CA SER A 47 16.85 8.30 -14.35
C SER A 47 15.49 7.65 -14.56
N GLY A 48 14.49 8.02 -13.74
CA GLY A 48 13.12 7.50 -13.81
C GLY A 48 12.90 6.18 -13.07
N PHE A 49 13.88 5.70 -12.29
CA PHE A 49 13.71 4.48 -11.49
C PHE A 49 13.01 4.76 -10.17
N LEU A 50 12.09 3.88 -9.82
CA LEU A 50 11.31 3.97 -8.60
C LEU A 50 12.02 3.32 -7.41
N TYR A 51 11.80 3.86 -6.22
CA TYR A 51 12.27 3.30 -4.96
C TYR A 51 11.31 3.65 -3.81
N PRO A 52 11.21 2.79 -2.76
CA PRO A 52 10.45 3.09 -1.55
C PRO A 52 11.07 4.28 -0.81
N ASP A 53 10.20 5.14 -0.20
CA ASP A 53 10.67 6.34 0.52
C ASP A 53 10.25 6.32 1.99
N LYS A 54 9.08 6.86 2.32
CA LYS A 54 8.61 6.99 3.70
C LYS A 54 7.64 5.89 4.06
N THR A 55 7.77 5.37 5.26
CA THR A 55 6.84 4.40 5.84
C THR A 55 6.01 5.07 6.93
N PHE A 56 4.70 4.81 6.91
CA PHE A 56 3.74 5.16 7.96
C PHE A 56 3.11 3.85 8.42
N HIS A 57 3.09 3.61 9.73
CA HIS A 57 2.60 2.37 10.30
C HIS A 57 1.80 2.66 11.57
N TYR A 58 0.66 1.98 11.75
CA TYR A 58 -0.23 2.15 12.89
C TYR A 58 -0.89 0.83 13.25
N HIS A 59 -1.02 0.60 14.56
CA HIS A 59 -1.96 -0.34 15.11
C HIS A 59 -3.28 0.37 15.41
N VAL A 60 -4.39 -0.29 15.14
CA VAL A 60 -5.73 0.29 15.21
C VAL A 60 -6.56 -0.42 16.26
N VAL A 61 -7.26 0.35 17.08
CA VAL A 61 -8.28 -0.19 18.00
C VAL A 61 -9.52 -0.55 17.18
N PRO A 62 -10.10 -1.77 17.36
CA PRO A 62 -11.36 -2.10 16.71
C PRO A 62 -12.45 -1.06 16.97
N PHE A 63 -13.17 -0.64 15.93
CA PHE A 63 -14.30 0.28 16.07
C PHE A 63 -15.43 -0.36 16.88
N GLU A 64 -16.30 0.44 17.48
CA GLU A 64 -17.41 -0.05 18.31
C GLU A 64 -18.37 -0.94 17.50
N GLY A 65 -18.61 -2.16 17.99
CA GLY A 65 -19.45 -3.17 17.31
C GLY A 65 -18.75 -3.91 16.19
N ALA A 66 -17.44 -3.72 15.99
CA ALA A 66 -16.67 -4.47 15.00
C ALA A 66 -16.69 -5.98 15.30
N ASN A 67 -16.81 -6.77 14.25
CA ASN A 67 -16.62 -8.21 14.34
C ASN A 67 -15.13 -8.55 14.41
N LEU A 68 -14.82 -9.59 15.20
CA LEU A 68 -13.48 -10.12 15.42
C LEU A 68 -13.49 -11.61 15.15
N GLU A 69 -13.24 -12.01 13.91
CA GLU A 69 -13.24 -13.42 13.52
C GLU A 69 -12.01 -14.14 14.07
N LYS A 70 -12.25 -15.15 14.90
CA LYS A 70 -11.17 -15.92 15.53
C LYS A 70 -10.18 -16.48 14.51
N ALA A 71 -10.65 -16.96 13.38
CA ALA A 71 -9.79 -17.52 12.33
C ALA A 71 -8.82 -16.48 11.74
N ALA A 72 -9.27 -15.22 11.58
CA ALA A 72 -8.43 -14.12 11.11
C ALA A 72 -7.39 -13.73 12.17
N LEU A 73 -7.81 -13.63 13.44
CA LEU A 73 -6.91 -13.31 14.55
C LEU A 73 -5.85 -14.40 14.77
N ASP A 74 -6.24 -15.68 14.66
CA ASP A 74 -5.32 -16.81 14.75
C ASP A 74 -4.32 -16.81 13.57
N PHE A 75 -4.74 -16.33 12.40
CA PHE A 75 -3.91 -16.27 11.19
C PHE A 75 -2.84 -15.17 11.26
N ASN A 76 -3.22 -13.95 11.64
CA ASN A 76 -2.29 -12.83 11.72
C ASN A 76 -1.60 -12.69 13.09
N GLY A 77 -2.03 -13.48 14.10
CA GLY A 77 -1.44 -13.47 15.44
C GLY A 77 -1.71 -12.20 16.25
N ILE A 78 -2.64 -11.35 15.82
CA ILE A 78 -2.93 -10.09 16.50
C ILE A 78 -3.93 -10.32 17.64
N ASP A 79 -3.52 -9.99 18.87
CA ASP A 79 -4.43 -9.79 19.98
C ASP A 79 -4.94 -8.34 20.00
N PRO A 80 -6.19 -8.07 19.60
CA PRO A 80 -6.71 -6.70 19.50
C PRO A 80 -6.79 -5.98 20.85
N TYR A 81 -6.74 -6.72 21.97
CA TYR A 81 -6.83 -6.18 23.31
C TYR A 81 -5.47 -5.99 24.00
N CYS A 82 -4.39 -6.40 23.37
CA CYS A 82 -3.04 -6.24 23.91
C CYS A 82 -2.65 -4.75 23.99
N ALA A 83 -2.52 -4.22 25.21
CA ALA A 83 -2.15 -2.82 25.44
C ALA A 83 -0.74 -2.46 24.90
N LEU A 84 0.15 -3.45 24.79
CA LEU A 84 1.52 -3.23 24.29
C LEU A 84 1.58 -2.91 22.80
N ARG A 85 0.51 -3.12 22.05
CA ARG A 85 0.43 -2.71 20.64
C ARG A 85 0.48 -1.19 20.49
N GLY A 86 0.09 -0.42 21.51
CA GLY A 86 -0.02 1.04 21.39
C GLY A 86 -1.03 1.46 20.31
N ALA A 87 -2.10 0.65 20.15
CA ALA A 87 -3.13 0.89 19.14
C ALA A 87 -3.88 2.20 19.41
N LEU A 88 -4.17 2.94 18.35
CA LEU A 88 -4.86 4.21 18.37
C LEU A 88 -6.29 4.06 17.81
N ASP A 89 -7.15 5.04 18.11
CA ASP A 89 -8.49 5.10 17.55
C ASP A 89 -8.47 5.11 16.01
N GLU A 90 -9.41 4.40 15.38
CA GLU A 90 -9.47 4.28 13.92
C GLU A 90 -9.57 5.65 13.23
N THR A 91 -10.37 6.58 13.77
CA THR A 91 -10.55 7.93 13.21
C THR A 91 -9.28 8.74 13.29
N GLU A 92 -8.55 8.62 14.40
CA GLU A 92 -7.25 9.28 14.57
C GLU A 92 -6.23 8.76 13.55
N VAL A 93 -6.09 7.43 13.46
CA VAL A 93 -5.18 6.76 12.52
C VAL A 93 -5.46 7.16 11.08
N ILE A 94 -6.71 7.01 10.65
CA ILE A 94 -7.09 7.27 9.25
C ILE A 94 -6.98 8.76 8.89
N THR A 95 -7.28 9.64 9.85
CA THR A 95 -7.11 11.09 9.65
C THR A 95 -5.64 11.46 9.46
N ASP A 96 -4.75 10.96 10.30
CA ASP A 96 -3.32 11.25 10.23
C ASP A 96 -2.69 10.60 8.98
N LEU A 97 -3.01 9.35 8.69
CA LEU A 97 -2.57 8.65 7.48
C LEU A 97 -2.96 9.43 6.21
N CYS A 98 -4.23 9.81 6.08
CA CYS A 98 -4.71 10.61 4.95
C CYS A 98 -4.01 11.97 4.83
N LYS A 99 -3.72 12.62 5.96
CA LYS A 99 -3.00 13.89 6.02
C LYS A 99 -1.54 13.72 5.55
N LYS A 100 -0.85 12.68 6.01
CA LYS A 100 0.53 12.37 5.60
C LYS A 100 0.60 12.05 4.11
N ILE A 101 -0.27 11.19 3.61
CA ILE A 101 -0.33 10.85 2.19
C ILE A 101 -0.55 12.11 1.33
N ARG A 102 -1.50 12.98 1.70
CA ARG A 102 -1.75 14.23 0.95
C ARG A 102 -0.55 15.18 0.97
N LYS A 103 0.21 15.22 2.07
CA LYS A 103 1.42 16.02 2.16
C LYS A 103 2.46 15.53 1.16
N GLU A 104 2.72 14.23 1.11
CA GLU A 104 3.69 13.64 0.18
C GLU A 104 3.23 13.76 -1.29
N GLN A 105 1.96 13.51 -1.56
CA GLN A 105 1.35 13.72 -2.88
C GLN A 105 1.55 15.16 -3.39
N LYS A 106 1.30 16.17 -2.53
CA LYS A 106 1.51 17.57 -2.90
C LYS A 106 2.98 17.90 -3.10
N SER A 107 3.87 17.36 -2.27
CA SER A 107 5.32 17.54 -2.41
C SER A 107 5.86 16.96 -3.72
N ALA A 108 5.18 15.93 -4.24
CA ALA A 108 5.49 15.28 -5.51
C ALA A 108 4.80 15.98 -6.72
N ASP A 109 4.10 17.08 -6.51
CA ASP A 109 3.31 17.82 -7.52
C ASP A 109 2.29 16.93 -8.26
N CYS A 110 1.77 15.91 -7.56
CA CYS A 110 0.77 14.98 -8.08
C CYS A 110 -0.65 15.44 -7.74
N GLN A 111 -1.60 15.14 -8.62
CA GLN A 111 -3.00 15.56 -8.48
C GLN A 111 -3.78 14.68 -7.51
N ARG A 112 -3.46 13.38 -7.45
CA ARG A 112 -4.15 12.38 -6.66
C ARG A 112 -3.23 11.22 -6.31
N SER A 113 -3.50 10.54 -5.18
CA SER A 113 -2.83 9.29 -4.87
C SER A 113 -3.55 8.12 -5.51
N VAL A 114 -2.80 7.08 -5.87
CA VAL A 114 -3.30 5.78 -6.30
C VAL A 114 -2.77 4.73 -5.34
N MET A 115 -3.66 3.85 -4.87
CA MET A 115 -3.27 2.75 -4.00
C MET A 115 -2.53 1.69 -4.82
N VAL A 116 -1.44 1.21 -4.25
CA VAL A 116 -0.72 0.02 -4.69
C VAL A 116 -0.85 -1.02 -3.58
N ALA A 117 -1.27 -2.23 -3.87
CA ALA A 117 -1.33 -3.31 -2.87
C ALA A 117 -1.24 -4.69 -3.53
N HIS A 118 -1.00 -5.72 -2.73
CA HIS A 118 -1.01 -7.10 -3.21
C HIS A 118 -2.39 -7.71 -3.00
N ASN A 119 -3.23 -7.75 -4.05
CA ASN A 119 -4.68 -7.92 -4.02
C ASN A 119 -5.41 -6.63 -3.58
N ALA A 120 -5.13 -5.55 -4.29
CA ALA A 120 -5.50 -4.18 -3.93
C ALA A 120 -6.99 -3.92 -3.64
N ALA A 121 -7.90 -4.75 -4.14
CA ALA A 121 -9.33 -4.62 -3.87
C ALA A 121 -9.66 -4.82 -2.38
N PHE A 122 -8.92 -5.70 -1.71
CA PHE A 122 -9.08 -5.99 -0.29
C PHE A 122 -8.69 -4.77 0.57
N ASP A 123 -7.46 -4.31 0.44
CA ASP A 123 -6.93 -3.18 1.22
C ASP A 123 -7.73 -1.90 0.96
N LEU A 124 -8.05 -1.63 -0.31
CA LEU A 124 -8.84 -0.47 -0.70
C LEU A 124 -10.25 -0.52 -0.09
N GLY A 125 -10.84 -1.71 0.02
CA GLY A 125 -12.12 -1.93 0.68
C GLY A 125 -12.08 -1.51 2.16
N PHE A 126 -11.11 -1.99 2.92
CA PHE A 126 -10.96 -1.66 4.34
C PHE A 126 -10.62 -0.18 4.55
N ILE A 127 -9.70 0.39 3.78
CA ILE A 127 -9.36 1.81 3.88
C ILE A 127 -10.56 2.70 3.54
N ASN A 128 -11.35 2.37 2.51
CA ASN A 128 -12.54 3.13 2.18
C ASN A 128 -13.62 3.03 3.27
N ALA A 129 -13.84 1.85 3.85
CA ALA A 129 -14.78 1.68 4.96
C ALA A 129 -14.35 2.47 6.20
N ALA A 130 -13.06 2.45 6.55
CA ALA A 130 -12.52 3.22 7.66
C ALA A 130 -12.59 4.75 7.40
N ILE A 131 -12.36 5.20 6.16
CA ILE A 131 -12.56 6.61 5.75
C ILE A 131 -14.03 7.04 5.90
N GLU A 132 -14.98 6.17 5.54
CA GLU A 132 -16.42 6.41 5.69
C GLU A 132 -16.82 6.50 7.16
N ARG A 133 -16.42 5.53 8.01
CA ARG A 133 -16.67 5.55 9.47
C ARG A 133 -16.07 6.80 10.12
N SER A 134 -14.88 7.23 9.67
CA SER A 134 -14.20 8.44 10.17
C SER A 134 -14.79 9.75 9.63
N ASN A 135 -15.85 9.72 8.81
CA ASN A 135 -16.48 10.91 8.20
C ASN A 135 -15.51 11.79 7.40
N ILE A 136 -14.47 11.22 6.82
CA ILE A 136 -13.50 11.94 6.00
C ILE A 136 -14.10 12.19 4.61
N LYS A 137 -14.46 13.44 4.32
CA LYS A 137 -15.16 13.83 3.08
C LYS A 137 -14.37 13.62 1.79
N ARG A 138 -13.04 13.59 1.86
CA ARG A 138 -12.18 13.44 0.69
C ARG A 138 -11.07 12.43 0.97
N SER A 139 -11.15 11.26 0.34
CA SER A 139 -10.05 10.30 0.31
C SER A 139 -8.85 10.88 -0.46
N PRO A 140 -7.58 10.64 -0.05
CA PRO A 140 -6.43 10.93 -0.88
C PRO A 140 -6.37 10.03 -2.11
N PHE A 141 -6.94 8.82 -2.01
CA PHE A 141 -6.89 7.82 -3.06
C PHE A 141 -7.89 8.05 -4.19
N HIS A 142 -7.52 7.61 -5.37
CA HIS A 142 -8.44 7.56 -6.50
C HIS A 142 -9.54 6.51 -6.22
N PRO A 143 -10.83 6.80 -6.49
CA PRO A 143 -11.92 5.90 -6.10
C PRO A 143 -11.98 4.59 -6.89
N PHE A 144 -11.36 4.52 -8.08
CA PHE A 144 -11.48 3.38 -9.00
C PHE A 144 -10.15 2.84 -9.51
N VAL A 145 -9.07 3.63 -9.40
CA VAL A 145 -7.75 3.22 -9.92
C VAL A 145 -6.90 2.72 -8.77
N SER A 146 -6.37 1.52 -8.94
CA SER A 146 -5.32 0.94 -8.09
C SER A 146 -4.29 0.24 -8.96
N PHE A 147 -3.09 0.09 -8.44
CA PHE A 147 -2.07 -0.80 -9.00
C PHE A 147 -2.05 -2.08 -8.17
N ASP A 148 -2.49 -3.17 -8.77
CA ASP A 148 -2.51 -4.47 -8.11
C ASP A 148 -1.22 -5.24 -8.42
N THR A 149 -0.37 -5.42 -7.42
CA THR A 149 0.90 -6.12 -7.58
C THR A 149 0.72 -7.62 -7.79
N THR A 150 -0.42 -8.23 -7.41
CA THR A 150 -0.75 -9.62 -7.77
C THR A 150 -0.84 -9.76 -9.29
N THR A 151 -1.59 -8.88 -9.93
CA THR A 151 -1.73 -8.84 -11.40
C THR A 151 -0.40 -8.53 -12.08
N MET A 152 0.33 -7.51 -11.57
CA MET A 152 1.61 -7.11 -12.13
C MET A 152 2.67 -8.22 -12.01
N ALA A 153 2.74 -8.91 -10.87
CA ALA A 153 3.66 -10.02 -10.65
C ALA A 153 3.26 -11.27 -11.44
N GLY A 154 1.96 -11.52 -11.59
CA GLY A 154 1.44 -12.55 -12.48
C GLY A 154 1.94 -12.37 -13.92
N LEU A 155 1.84 -11.15 -14.44
CA LEU A 155 2.32 -10.80 -15.78
C LEU A 155 3.85 -10.85 -15.90
N ALA A 156 4.58 -10.22 -14.96
CA ALA A 156 6.02 -9.98 -15.10
C ALA A 156 6.90 -11.14 -14.61
N LEU A 157 6.39 -11.98 -13.70
CA LEU A 157 7.16 -13.00 -12.97
C LEU A 157 6.46 -14.37 -12.95
N GLY A 158 5.22 -14.48 -13.42
CA GLY A 158 4.42 -15.72 -13.35
C GLY A 158 4.02 -16.13 -11.93
N GLN A 159 3.95 -15.18 -10.99
CA GLN A 159 3.68 -15.42 -9.58
C GLN A 159 2.59 -14.49 -9.07
N THR A 160 1.68 -15.02 -8.22
CA THR A 160 0.54 -14.26 -7.67
C THR A 160 0.51 -14.23 -6.14
N VAL A 161 1.45 -14.92 -5.49
CA VAL A 161 1.60 -14.93 -4.02
C VAL A 161 2.80 -14.07 -3.67
N LEU A 162 2.66 -13.13 -2.75
CA LEU A 162 3.66 -12.09 -2.43
C LEU A 162 5.06 -12.67 -2.21
N ILE A 163 5.19 -13.64 -1.30
CA ILE A 163 6.47 -14.29 -1.02
C ILE A 163 7.10 -14.92 -2.27
N LYS A 164 6.30 -15.61 -3.11
CA LYS A 164 6.79 -16.25 -4.34
C LYS A 164 7.19 -15.21 -5.39
N ALA A 165 6.45 -14.12 -5.47
CA ALA A 165 6.76 -13.01 -6.35
C ALA A 165 8.05 -12.29 -5.92
N CYS A 166 8.24 -12.05 -4.62
CA CYS A 166 9.48 -11.51 -4.06
C CYS A 166 10.67 -12.42 -4.36
N MET A 167 10.56 -13.72 -4.12
CA MET A 167 11.62 -14.69 -4.43
C MET A 167 11.96 -14.70 -5.93
N ALA A 168 10.95 -14.69 -6.82
CA ALA A 168 11.17 -14.64 -8.26
C ALA A 168 11.81 -13.31 -8.72
N ALA A 169 11.58 -12.23 -7.97
CA ALA A 169 12.21 -10.92 -8.18
C ALA A 169 13.62 -10.80 -7.57
N GLY A 170 14.09 -11.81 -6.81
CA GLY A 170 15.36 -11.76 -6.07
C GLY A 170 15.28 -10.88 -4.81
N ILE A 171 14.08 -10.57 -4.34
CA ILE A 171 13.84 -9.81 -3.11
C ILE A 171 13.84 -10.79 -1.93
N LYS A 172 14.66 -10.49 -0.93
CA LYS A 172 14.70 -11.30 0.30
C LYS A 172 13.37 -11.18 1.06
N PHE A 173 12.81 -12.32 1.44
CA PHE A 173 11.56 -12.41 2.19
C PHE A 173 11.75 -13.35 3.38
N ASP A 174 11.55 -12.86 4.60
CA ASP A 174 11.54 -13.67 5.81
C ASP A 174 10.09 -14.08 6.13
N GLN A 175 9.86 -15.40 6.16
CA GLN A 175 8.53 -15.95 6.44
C GLN A 175 8.07 -15.71 7.88
N ASN A 176 9.00 -15.49 8.81
CA ASN A 176 8.66 -15.23 10.20
C ASN A 176 8.14 -13.81 10.43
N GLU A 177 8.43 -12.88 9.52
CA GLU A 177 7.94 -11.50 9.53
C GLU A 177 6.65 -11.32 8.71
N ALA A 178 6.24 -12.35 7.97
CA ALA A 178 5.01 -12.33 7.17
C ALA A 178 3.78 -12.13 8.06
N HIS A 179 2.73 -11.52 7.49
CA HIS A 179 1.49 -11.15 8.19
C HIS A 179 1.68 -10.03 9.23
N SER A 180 2.63 -9.15 8.97
CA SER A 180 2.74 -7.83 9.57
C SER A 180 2.51 -6.80 8.47
N ALA A 181 1.52 -5.93 8.64
CA ALA A 181 1.25 -4.90 7.63
C ALA A 181 2.50 -4.07 7.31
N LEU A 182 3.35 -3.81 8.29
CA LEU A 182 4.61 -3.10 8.10
C LEU A 182 5.54 -3.84 7.14
N TYR A 183 5.78 -5.12 7.41
CA TYR A 183 6.71 -5.93 6.61
C TYR A 183 6.17 -6.17 5.20
N ASP A 184 4.90 -6.58 5.09
CA ASP A 184 4.28 -6.91 3.81
C ASP A 184 4.12 -5.67 2.92
N THR A 185 3.83 -4.48 3.49
CA THR A 185 3.86 -3.20 2.74
C THR A 185 5.24 -2.91 2.18
N GLN A 186 6.31 -3.08 2.98
CA GLN A 186 7.68 -2.84 2.53
C GLN A 186 8.07 -3.78 1.39
N LYS A 187 7.72 -5.07 1.51
CA LYS A 187 7.99 -6.07 0.46
C LYS A 187 7.18 -5.83 -0.79
N THR A 188 5.93 -5.42 -0.65
CA THR A 188 5.08 -5.02 -1.77
C THR A 188 5.62 -3.77 -2.47
N ALA A 189 6.18 -2.80 -1.72
CA ALA A 189 6.81 -1.61 -2.30
C ALA A 189 8.09 -1.97 -3.08
N GLU A 190 8.94 -2.84 -2.53
CA GLU A 190 10.12 -3.35 -3.24
C GLU A 190 9.72 -4.08 -4.53
N LEU A 191 8.68 -4.93 -4.46
CA LEU A 191 8.16 -5.69 -5.60
C LEU A 191 7.58 -4.78 -6.67
N PHE A 192 6.76 -3.80 -6.29
CA PHE A 192 6.20 -2.80 -7.21
C PHE A 192 7.30 -2.05 -7.95
N CYS A 193 8.27 -1.50 -7.21
CA CYS A 193 9.40 -0.79 -7.78
C CYS A 193 10.22 -1.70 -8.71
N HIS A 194 10.49 -2.95 -8.29
CA HIS A 194 11.22 -3.94 -9.11
C HIS A 194 10.53 -4.16 -10.45
N ILE A 195 9.21 -4.43 -10.45
CA ILE A 195 8.46 -4.73 -11.68
C ILE A 195 8.44 -3.51 -12.60
N VAL A 196 8.14 -2.32 -12.08
CA VAL A 196 8.10 -1.09 -12.89
C VAL A 196 9.49 -0.76 -13.46
N ASN A 197 10.54 -0.91 -12.66
CA ASN A 197 11.92 -0.67 -13.09
C ASN A 197 12.41 -1.72 -14.11
N LYS A 198 12.01 -2.99 -13.95
CA LYS A 198 12.29 -4.05 -14.92
C LYS A 198 11.66 -3.74 -16.28
N TRP A 199 10.39 -3.31 -16.26
CA TRP A 199 9.69 -2.89 -17.47
C TRP A 199 10.38 -1.71 -18.15
N GLN A 200 10.80 -0.69 -17.39
CA GLN A 200 11.54 0.45 -17.92
C GLN A 200 12.85 0.04 -18.59
N ARG A 201 13.61 -0.90 -18.00
CA ARG A 201 14.85 -1.40 -18.63
C ARG A 201 14.60 -2.15 -19.92
N ALA A 202 13.47 -2.86 -20.01
CA ALA A 202 13.13 -3.69 -21.17
C ALA A 202 12.52 -2.87 -22.33
N CYS A 203 11.67 -1.88 -22.02
CA CYS A 203 10.84 -1.18 -23.00
C CYS A 203 11.14 0.33 -23.08
N GLY A 204 11.88 0.88 -22.11
CA GLY A 204 12.06 2.31 -21.94
C GLY A 204 10.84 2.99 -21.29
N TRP A 205 11.07 4.21 -20.78
CA TRP A 205 10.03 5.14 -20.36
C TRP A 205 10.54 6.59 -20.44
N PRO A 206 9.73 7.54 -20.96
CA PRO A 206 8.41 7.29 -21.55
C PRO A 206 8.51 6.38 -22.78
N VAL A 207 7.42 5.63 -23.04
CA VAL A 207 7.32 4.87 -24.28
C VAL A 207 7.27 5.88 -25.43
N ILE A 208 8.28 5.86 -26.28
CA ILE A 208 8.32 6.70 -27.48
C ILE A 208 7.60 5.91 -28.57
N GLU A 209 6.49 6.48 -29.09
CA GLU A 209 5.76 5.94 -30.24
C GLU A 209 6.59 6.06 -31.52
#